data_8cb152f062e71391fca2bf961696832a
#
_entry.id   8cb152f062e71391fca2bf961696832a
#
_cell.length_a   1.000
_cell.length_b   1.000
_cell.length_c   1.000
_cell.angle_alpha   90.00
_cell.angle_beta   90.00
_cell.angle_gamma   90.00
#
_symmetry.space_group_name_H-M   'P 1'
#
loop_
_entity.id
_entity.type
_entity.pdbx_description
1 polymer ?
#
loop_
_entity_poly.entity_id
_entity_poly.type
_entity_poly.pdbx_seq_one_letter_code
_entity_poly.pdbx_strand_id
1 'polypeptide(L)'
;MIELKNEKGSVFVSDTALSSITGAAATSCFGVKGMAYRSMTDGIVHLLRREAMSKGVRIIPHEEGDISIELHIVVEHGVNIAAVCRSIINQVRYMVSENTGASIRSIDVCVDSMNL
;
A
#
# COMPACT_ATOMS: atom_id res chain seq x y z
N MET A 1 13.89 1.77 -2.03
CA MET A 1 14.49 0.42 -2.16
C MET A 1 14.96 -0.06 -0.79
N ILE A 2 14.65 -1.28 -0.44
CA ILE A 2 15.15 -1.90 0.78
C ILE A 2 16.20 -2.94 0.43
N GLU A 3 17.12 -3.16 1.38
CA GLU A 3 18.15 -4.19 1.26
C GLU A 3 17.97 -5.21 2.37
N LEU A 4 17.95 -6.49 2.00
CA LEU A 4 17.91 -7.62 2.92
C LEU A 4 19.24 -8.36 2.76
N LYS A 5 20.08 -8.32 3.80
CA LYS A 5 21.46 -8.80 3.73
C LYS A 5 21.71 -9.95 4.68
N ASN A 6 22.44 -10.96 4.21
CA ASN A 6 22.98 -12.03 5.05
C ASN A 6 24.40 -12.38 4.59
N GLU A 7 25.00 -13.40 5.20
CA GLU A 7 26.38 -13.80 4.91
C GLU A 7 26.62 -14.20 3.46
N LYS A 8 25.58 -14.68 2.79
CA LYS A 8 25.69 -15.24 1.43
C LYS A 8 25.42 -14.23 0.33
N GLY A 9 24.88 -13.07 0.69
CA GLY A 9 24.56 -12.04 -0.31
C GLY A 9 23.51 -11.07 0.17
N SER A 10 22.98 -10.30 -0.78
CA SER A 10 21.99 -9.26 -0.51
C SER A 10 20.83 -9.39 -1.49
N VAL A 11 19.62 -9.05 -1.02
CA VAL A 11 18.44 -8.93 -1.85
C VAL A 11 17.98 -7.46 -1.80
N PHE A 12 17.78 -6.87 -2.95
CA PHE A 12 17.30 -5.50 -3.07
C PHE A 12 15.87 -5.52 -3.61
N VAL A 13 14.95 -4.89 -2.89
CA VAL A 13 13.55 -4.81 -3.30
C VAL A 13 13.22 -3.35 -3.57
N SER A 14 12.78 -3.05 -4.80
CA SER A 14 12.47 -1.68 -5.21
C SER A 14 11.18 -1.17 -4.56
N ASP A 15 11.05 0.15 -4.50
CA ASP A 15 9.82 0.78 -4.02
C ASP A 15 8.64 0.41 -4.91
N THR A 16 8.85 0.29 -6.21
CA THR A 16 7.80 -0.13 -7.15
C THR A 16 7.31 -1.54 -6.84
N ALA A 17 8.23 -2.47 -6.55
CA ALA A 17 7.86 -3.84 -6.17
C ALA A 17 7.06 -3.85 -4.87
N LEU A 18 7.51 -3.11 -3.86
CA LEU A 18 6.82 -2.99 -2.58
C LEU A 18 5.43 -2.38 -2.76
N SER A 19 5.33 -1.34 -3.58
CA SER A 19 4.06 -0.67 -3.86
C SER A 19 3.08 -1.56 -4.60
N SER A 20 3.57 -2.38 -5.53
CA SER A 20 2.73 -3.32 -6.27
C SER A 20 2.15 -4.41 -5.36
N ILE A 21 2.98 -4.95 -4.45
CA ILE A 21 2.52 -5.94 -3.47
C ILE A 21 1.48 -5.30 -2.55
N THR A 22 1.75 -4.09 -2.08
CA THR A 22 0.84 -3.35 -1.20
C THR A 22 -0.51 -3.10 -1.88
N GLY A 23 -0.48 -2.62 -3.13
CA GLY A 23 -1.71 -2.37 -3.89
C GLY A 23 -2.52 -3.63 -4.12
N ALA A 24 -1.86 -4.73 -4.46
CA ALA A 24 -2.53 -6.02 -4.65
C ALA A 24 -3.16 -6.52 -3.34
N ALA A 25 -2.44 -6.40 -2.22
CA ALA A 25 -2.95 -6.82 -0.92
C ALA A 25 -4.17 -5.98 -0.51
N ALA A 26 -4.09 -4.66 -0.67
CA ALA A 26 -5.18 -3.76 -0.30
C ALA A 26 -6.43 -4.00 -1.14
N THR A 27 -6.27 -4.16 -2.46
CA THR A 27 -7.40 -4.34 -3.35
C THR A 27 -8.05 -5.72 -3.25
N SER A 28 -7.39 -6.68 -2.60
CA SER A 28 -7.99 -7.99 -2.33
C SER A 28 -8.97 -7.96 -1.15
N CYS A 29 -8.96 -6.89 -0.36
CA CYS A 29 -9.82 -6.78 0.82
C CYS A 29 -11.24 -6.39 0.43
N PHE A 30 -12.21 -6.98 1.14
CA PHE A 30 -13.63 -6.67 0.92
C PHE A 30 -13.89 -5.19 1.21
N GLY A 31 -14.68 -4.56 0.37
CA GLY A 31 -15.07 -3.16 0.53
C GLY A 31 -14.14 -2.16 -0.13
N VAL A 32 -13.00 -2.60 -0.66
CA VAL A 32 -12.07 -1.75 -1.40
C VAL A 32 -12.45 -1.77 -2.87
N LYS A 33 -12.77 -0.62 -3.41
CA LYS A 33 -13.04 -0.49 -4.86
C LYS A 33 -11.76 -0.45 -5.66
N GLY A 34 -10.74 0.20 -5.15
CA GLY A 34 -9.43 0.28 -5.80
C GLY A 34 -8.52 1.26 -5.12
N MET A 35 -7.34 1.42 -5.69
CA MET A 35 -6.37 2.41 -5.24
C MET A 35 -6.74 3.79 -5.80
N ALA A 36 -6.32 4.83 -5.11
CA ALA A 36 -6.65 6.20 -5.45
C ALA A 36 -5.40 7.03 -5.69
N TYR A 37 -5.54 8.06 -6.50
CA TYR A 37 -4.52 9.07 -6.75
C TYR A 37 -5.21 10.43 -6.80
N ARG A 38 -4.68 11.38 -6.03
CA ARG A 38 -5.17 12.76 -6.04
C ARG A 38 -4.25 13.60 -6.91
N SER A 39 -4.81 14.23 -7.95
CA SER A 39 -4.05 15.10 -8.83
C SER A 39 -3.55 16.33 -8.06
N MET A 40 -2.26 16.64 -8.21
CA MET A 40 -1.66 17.83 -7.61
C MET A 40 -2.15 19.12 -8.28
N THR A 41 -2.61 19.02 -9.53
CA THR A 41 -3.03 20.18 -10.32
C THR A 41 -4.44 20.64 -9.98
N ASP A 42 -5.40 19.70 -9.91
CA ASP A 42 -6.81 20.01 -9.72
C ASP A 42 -7.40 19.47 -8.43
N GLY A 43 -6.65 18.67 -7.69
CA GLY A 43 -7.10 18.07 -6.43
C GLY A 43 -8.15 16.98 -6.61
N ILE A 44 -8.43 16.54 -7.83
CA ILE A 44 -9.45 15.53 -8.11
C ILE A 44 -8.91 14.16 -7.75
N VAL A 45 -9.73 13.36 -7.06
CA VAL A 45 -9.40 11.98 -6.74
C VAL A 45 -9.73 11.10 -7.93
N HIS A 46 -8.76 10.31 -8.38
CA HIS A 46 -8.91 9.38 -9.48
C HIS A 46 -8.81 7.95 -8.97
N LEU A 47 -9.68 7.08 -9.47
CA LEU A 47 -9.58 5.64 -9.25
C LEU A 47 -8.51 5.11 -10.20
N LEU A 48 -7.48 4.47 -9.64
CA LEU A 48 -6.37 3.94 -10.43
C LEU A 48 -6.75 2.62 -11.08
N ARG A 49 -6.33 2.45 -12.33
CA ARG A 49 -6.43 1.16 -13.01
C ARG A 49 -5.44 0.19 -12.39
N ARG A 50 -5.70 -1.10 -12.61
CA ARG A 50 -4.89 -2.17 -12.02
C ARG A 50 -3.40 -2.04 -12.34
N GLU A 51 -3.05 -1.69 -13.57
CA GLU A 51 -1.66 -1.52 -14.00
C GLU A 51 -0.96 -0.29 -13.41
N ALA A 52 -1.73 0.63 -12.83
CA ALA A 52 -1.20 1.86 -12.24
C ALA A 52 -1.41 1.94 -10.72
N MET A 53 -1.86 0.87 -10.09
CA MET A 53 -2.26 0.93 -8.67
C MET A 53 -1.09 1.23 -7.72
N SER A 54 0.15 0.98 -8.14
CA SER A 54 1.33 1.33 -7.35
C SER A 54 1.46 2.83 -7.12
N LYS A 55 0.86 3.67 -7.98
CA LYS A 55 0.86 5.12 -7.80
C LYS A 55 0.07 5.59 -6.59
N GLY A 56 -0.80 4.75 -6.05
CA GLY A 56 -1.56 5.03 -4.84
C GLY A 56 -0.81 4.67 -3.56
N VAL A 57 0.44 4.24 -3.66
CA VAL A 57 1.23 3.78 -2.51
C VAL A 57 2.52 4.60 -2.42
N ARG A 58 2.85 5.01 -1.21
CA ARG A 58 4.14 5.66 -0.92
C ARG A 58 4.89 4.84 0.11
N ILE A 59 6.14 4.51 -0.21
CA ILE A 59 7.04 3.78 0.67
C ILE A 59 8.02 4.76 1.29
N ILE A 60 8.10 4.78 2.61
CA ILE A 60 8.95 5.71 3.36
C ILE A 60 10.02 4.88 4.08
N PRO A 61 11.26 4.89 3.59
CA PRO A 61 12.33 4.16 4.26
C PRO A 61 12.80 4.91 5.52
N HIS A 62 13.25 4.16 6.51
CA HIS A 62 13.80 4.70 7.74
C HIS A 62 15.25 4.26 7.90
N GLU A 63 16.01 5.01 8.68
CA GLU A 63 17.45 4.75 8.88
C GLU A 63 17.73 3.39 9.50
N GLU A 64 16.81 2.89 10.33
CA GLU A 64 16.94 1.59 10.99
C GLU A 64 16.68 0.41 10.05
N GLY A 65 16.33 0.67 8.79
CA GLY A 65 16.09 -0.36 7.79
C GLY A 65 14.65 -0.80 7.65
N ASP A 66 13.76 -0.36 8.54
CA ASP A 66 12.33 -0.62 8.40
C ASP A 66 11.69 0.43 7.49
N ILE A 67 10.43 0.20 7.13
CA ILE A 67 9.69 1.08 6.24
C ILE A 67 8.34 1.44 6.85
N SER A 68 7.82 2.59 6.43
CA SER A 68 6.42 2.94 6.62
C SER A 68 5.74 2.94 5.26
N ILE A 69 4.46 2.56 5.24
CA ILE A 69 3.68 2.48 4.01
C ILE A 69 2.47 3.40 4.16
N GLU A 70 2.27 4.27 3.20
CA GLU A 70 1.07 5.09 3.10
C GLU A 70 0.35 4.69 1.84
N LEU A 71 -0.94 4.39 1.95
CA LEU A 71 -1.72 4.01 0.78
C LEU A 71 -3.05 4.76 0.73
N HIS A 72 -3.50 5.01 -0.48
CA HIS A 72 -4.72 5.75 -0.77
C HIS A 72 -5.70 4.83 -1.49
N ILE A 73 -6.93 4.79 -0.98
CA ILE A 73 -7.95 3.88 -1.50
C ILE A 73 -9.27 4.61 -1.76
N VAL A 74 -10.07 3.98 -2.60
CA VAL A 74 -11.49 4.26 -2.77
C VAL A 74 -12.25 3.07 -2.21
N VAL A 75 -13.24 3.32 -1.38
CA VAL A 75 -14.06 2.26 -0.78
C VAL A 75 -15.43 2.21 -1.44
N GLU A 76 -16.08 1.05 -1.33
CA GLU A 76 -17.45 0.88 -1.77
C GLU A 76 -18.40 1.63 -0.84
N HIS A 77 -19.52 2.10 -1.40
CA HIS A 77 -20.55 2.80 -0.63
C HIS A 77 -21.19 1.85 0.40
N GLY A 78 -21.39 2.36 1.61
CA GLY A 78 -22.10 1.62 2.65
C GLY A 78 -21.22 0.67 3.50
N VAL A 79 -19.91 0.60 3.25
CA VAL A 79 -19.02 -0.25 4.03
C VAL A 79 -18.67 0.41 5.38
N ASN A 80 -18.27 -0.42 6.33
CA ASN A 80 -17.70 0.06 7.59
C ASN A 80 -16.22 0.39 7.34
N ILE A 81 -15.92 1.68 7.21
CA ILE A 81 -14.57 2.16 6.84
C ILE A 81 -13.53 1.68 7.84
N ALA A 82 -13.81 1.75 9.14
CA ALA A 82 -12.86 1.32 10.16
C ALA A 82 -12.51 -0.16 10.04
N ALA A 83 -13.51 -1.00 9.77
CA ALA A 83 -13.29 -2.45 9.59
C ALA A 83 -12.49 -2.74 8.33
N VAL A 84 -12.80 -2.04 7.23
CA VAL A 84 -12.07 -2.18 5.96
C VAL A 84 -10.62 -1.79 6.16
N CYS A 85 -10.35 -0.68 6.81
CA CYS A 85 -8.98 -0.20 7.02
C CYS A 85 -8.18 -1.15 7.92
N ARG A 86 -8.78 -1.71 8.97
CA ARG A 86 -8.10 -2.71 9.80
C ARG A 86 -7.74 -3.96 8.99
N SER A 87 -8.65 -4.40 8.13
CA SER A 87 -8.41 -5.54 7.25
C SER A 87 -7.25 -5.26 6.29
N ILE A 88 -7.22 -4.06 5.71
CA ILE A 88 -6.14 -3.64 4.81
C ILE A 88 -4.79 -3.66 5.55
N ILE A 89 -4.72 -3.05 6.73
CA ILE A 89 -3.48 -2.98 7.50
C ILE A 89 -2.96 -4.39 7.78
N ASN A 90 -3.82 -5.29 8.20
CA ASN A 90 -3.44 -6.68 8.50
C ASN A 90 -2.97 -7.40 7.24
N GLN A 91 -3.70 -7.27 6.14
CA GLN A 91 -3.38 -7.96 4.90
C GLN A 91 -2.10 -7.43 4.27
N VAL A 92 -1.92 -6.11 4.24
CA VAL A 92 -0.71 -5.48 3.70
C VAL A 92 0.50 -5.90 4.53
N ARG A 93 0.40 -5.83 5.86
CA ARG A 93 1.50 -6.25 6.74
C ARG A 93 1.89 -7.69 6.47
N TYR A 94 0.91 -8.58 6.38
CA TYR A 94 1.15 -9.99 6.12
C TYR A 94 1.82 -10.21 4.76
N MET A 95 1.23 -9.69 3.70
CA MET A 95 1.70 -9.92 2.34
C MET A 95 3.09 -9.32 2.09
N VAL A 96 3.33 -8.11 2.54
CA VAL A 96 4.62 -7.46 2.34
C VAL A 96 5.70 -8.16 3.16
N SER A 97 5.44 -8.47 4.42
CA SER A 97 6.41 -9.13 5.28
C SER A 97 6.77 -10.53 4.79
N GLU A 98 5.75 -11.32 4.40
CA GLU A 98 5.97 -12.69 3.95
C GLU A 98 6.66 -12.75 2.58
N ASN A 99 6.30 -11.87 1.66
CA ASN A 99 6.83 -11.94 0.29
C ASN A 99 8.21 -11.29 0.16
N THR A 100 8.55 -10.33 1.02
CA THR A 100 9.80 -9.58 0.87
C THR A 100 10.73 -9.70 2.07
N GLY A 101 10.22 -10.08 3.24
CA GLY A 101 11.00 -10.04 4.47
C GLY A 101 11.16 -8.64 5.06
N ALA A 102 10.51 -7.63 4.48
CA ALA A 102 10.63 -6.25 4.95
C ALA A 102 10.05 -6.09 6.36
N SER A 103 10.70 -5.25 7.15
CA SER A 103 10.23 -4.87 8.47
C SER A 103 9.37 -3.61 8.34
N ILE A 104 8.12 -3.66 8.78
CA ILE A 104 7.17 -2.56 8.60
C ILE A 104 6.95 -1.86 9.94
N ARG A 105 7.23 -0.56 9.98
CA ARG A 105 7.00 0.26 11.17
C ARG A 105 5.54 0.66 11.31
N SER A 106 4.93 1.15 10.24
CA SER A 106 3.55 1.61 10.27
C SER A 106 2.91 1.51 8.88
N ILE A 107 1.58 1.41 8.86
CA ILE A 107 0.79 1.42 7.64
C ILE A 107 -0.32 2.41 7.84
N ASP A 108 -0.32 3.47 7.02
CA ASP A 108 -1.35 4.50 7.04
C ASP A 108 -2.27 4.31 5.84
N VAL A 109 -3.57 4.20 6.10
CA VAL A 109 -4.58 4.03 5.06
C VAL A 109 -5.36 5.32 4.95
N CYS A 110 -5.30 5.95 3.77
CA CYS A 110 -6.05 7.16 3.48
C CYS A 110 -7.24 6.78 2.61
N VAL A 111 -8.45 6.99 3.11
CA VAL A 111 -9.68 6.78 2.35
C VAL A 111 -10.00 8.07 1.64
N ASP A 112 -9.62 8.17 0.38
CA ASP A 112 -9.71 9.42 -0.38
C ASP A 112 -11.10 9.67 -0.93
N SER A 113 -11.86 8.61 -1.20
CA SER A 113 -13.21 8.75 -1.73
C SER A 113 -14.00 7.47 -1.53
N MET A 114 -15.29 7.57 -1.80
CA MET A 114 -16.24 6.49 -1.71
C MET A 114 -16.96 6.37 -3.06
N ASN A 115 -16.93 5.17 -3.60
CA ASN A 115 -17.74 4.80 -4.77
C ASN A 115 -17.55 5.70 -6.01
N LEU A 116 -16.31 5.92 -6.40
CA LEU A 116 -16.01 6.63 -7.65
C LEU A 116 -16.35 5.80 -8.88
#